data_408f6db96fca9784e32be5874043e255
#
_entry.id   408f6db96fca9784e32be5874043e255
#
_cell.length_a   1.000
_cell.length_b   1.000
_cell.length_c   1.000
_cell.angle_alpha   90.00
_cell.angle_beta   90.00
_cell.angle_gamma   90.00
#
_symmetry.space_group_name_H-M   'P 1'
#
loop_
_entity.id
_entity.type
_entity.pdbx_description
1 polymer ?
#
loop_
_entity_poly.entity_id
_entity_poly.type
_entity_poly.pdbx_seq_one_letter_code
_entity_poly.pdbx_strand_id
1 'polypeptide(L)'
;MRIHLATSDVEIADCFPVMRELRPHIAENQFLSRIRSQENSGYRLACMRVTDSVVAVAGFRVGENLAWGRFLYVDDLVTHPAHRSKGYGAGLLLWLKEHAAKEGCSQLHLDSGVQRKEAHRFYEREGMAMASFHFFENIEPSKALQWDAPQAARP
;
A
#
# COMPACT_ATOMS: atom_id res chain seq x y z
N MET A 1 -2.89 -12.28 19.24
CA MET A 1 -2.85 -11.58 17.94
C MET A 1 -3.38 -10.17 18.11
N ARG A 2 -2.64 -9.16 17.65
CA ARG A 2 -3.01 -7.74 17.78
C ARG A 2 -2.63 -7.01 16.49
N ILE A 3 -3.52 -6.13 16.01
CA ILE A 3 -3.25 -5.21 14.88
C ILE A 3 -3.30 -3.79 15.41
N HIS A 4 -2.30 -2.97 15.08
CA HIS A 4 -2.21 -1.56 15.49
C HIS A 4 -1.32 -0.77 14.53
N LEU A 5 -1.38 0.56 14.65
CA LEU A 5 -0.44 1.46 13.96
C LEU A 5 0.93 1.39 14.65
N ALA A 6 1.98 1.20 13.87
CA ALA A 6 3.36 1.35 14.31
C ALA A 6 3.69 2.84 14.37
N THR A 7 3.79 3.39 15.57
CA THR A 7 3.96 4.85 15.77
C THR A 7 5.31 5.23 16.36
N SER A 8 5.92 4.36 17.15
CA SER A 8 7.27 4.57 17.66
C SER A 8 8.33 4.07 16.69
N ASP A 9 9.56 4.61 16.81
CA ASP A 9 10.69 4.19 15.98
C ASP A 9 10.98 2.69 16.10
N VAL A 10 10.83 2.14 17.31
CA VAL A 10 11.01 0.70 17.56
C VAL A 10 9.94 -0.12 16.85
N GLU A 11 8.66 0.25 16.96
CA GLU A 11 7.59 -0.46 16.27
C GLU A 11 7.73 -0.41 14.75
N ILE A 12 8.16 0.73 14.20
CA ILE A 12 8.43 0.87 12.77
C ILE A 12 9.61 -0.01 12.37
N ALA A 13 10.72 0.03 13.11
CA ALA A 13 11.89 -0.81 12.82
C ALA A 13 11.55 -2.30 12.85
N ASP A 14 10.72 -2.74 13.79
CA ASP A 14 10.25 -4.13 13.91
C ASP A 14 9.44 -4.60 12.68
N CYS A 15 8.89 -3.68 11.89
CA CYS A 15 8.17 -4.00 10.67
C CYS A 15 9.10 -4.31 9.48
N PHE A 16 10.38 -3.93 9.55
CA PHE A 16 11.31 -4.06 8.42
C PHE A 16 11.47 -5.51 7.93
N PRO A 17 11.66 -6.53 8.79
CA PRO A 17 11.82 -7.92 8.32
C PRO A 17 10.66 -8.43 7.45
N VAL A 18 9.44 -7.90 7.67
CA VAL A 18 8.27 -8.24 6.88
C VAL A 18 8.19 -7.36 5.63
N MET A 19 8.42 -6.05 5.76
CA MET A 19 8.33 -5.11 4.64
C MET A 19 9.36 -5.41 3.54
N ARG A 20 10.58 -5.84 3.88
CA ARG A 20 11.62 -6.17 2.91
C ARG A 20 11.23 -7.30 1.95
N GLU A 21 10.30 -8.17 2.36
CA GLU A 21 9.77 -9.24 1.49
C GLU A 21 8.96 -8.68 0.29
N LEU A 22 8.42 -7.48 0.44
CA LEU A 22 7.71 -6.75 -0.61
C LEU A 22 8.60 -5.69 -1.27
N ARG A 23 9.48 -5.06 -0.49
CA ARG A 23 10.32 -3.92 -0.90
C ARG A 23 11.82 -4.23 -0.68
N PRO A 24 12.39 -5.25 -1.35
CA PRO A 24 13.77 -5.71 -1.10
C PRO A 24 14.85 -4.67 -1.45
N HIS A 25 14.50 -3.63 -2.22
CA HIS A 25 15.40 -2.54 -2.57
C HIS A 25 15.59 -1.50 -1.45
N ILE A 26 14.81 -1.57 -0.35
CA ILE A 26 14.96 -0.67 0.79
C ILE A 26 15.95 -1.28 1.78
N ALA A 27 17.05 -0.58 2.05
CA ALA A 27 18.01 -1.00 3.06
C ALA A 27 17.46 -0.77 4.48
N GLU A 28 17.83 -1.65 5.42
CA GLU A 28 17.36 -1.60 6.81
C GLU A 28 17.64 -0.25 7.47
N ASN A 29 18.85 0.27 7.31
CA ASN A 29 19.28 1.56 7.87
C ASN A 29 18.57 2.77 7.26
N GLN A 30 17.84 2.61 6.15
CA GLN A 30 17.05 3.66 5.50
C GLN A 30 15.56 3.53 5.80
N PHE A 31 15.10 2.36 6.28
CA PHE A 31 13.68 2.07 6.38
C PHE A 31 12.94 3.06 7.29
N LEU A 32 13.42 3.26 8.51
CA LEU A 32 12.81 4.18 9.46
C LEU A 32 12.70 5.61 8.91
N SER A 33 13.79 6.14 8.35
CA SER A 33 13.79 7.51 7.81
C SER A 33 12.85 7.67 6.62
N ARG A 34 12.71 6.63 5.78
CA ARG A 34 11.77 6.62 4.66
C ARG A 34 10.31 6.60 5.14
N ILE A 35 9.99 5.80 6.16
CA ILE A 35 8.65 5.78 6.75
C ILE A 35 8.33 7.16 7.32
N ARG A 36 9.22 7.74 8.14
CA ARG A 36 9.03 9.08 8.72
C ARG A 36 8.85 10.17 7.66
N SER A 37 9.60 10.10 6.57
CA SER A 37 9.42 11.03 5.44
C SER A 37 8.04 10.89 4.79
N GLN A 38 7.56 9.66 4.59
CA GLN A 38 6.25 9.41 3.98
C GLN A 38 5.08 9.76 4.90
N GLU A 39 5.25 9.68 6.22
CA GLU A 39 4.23 10.12 7.19
C GLU A 39 3.86 11.59 6.97
N ASN A 40 4.79 12.44 6.54
CA ASN A 40 4.53 13.84 6.18
C ASN A 40 3.56 13.98 4.99
N SER A 41 3.42 12.94 4.18
CA SER A 41 2.48 12.85 3.04
C SER A 41 1.28 11.94 3.36
N GLY A 42 1.00 11.70 4.65
CA GLY A 42 -0.17 10.95 5.10
C GLY A 42 -0.01 9.43 5.13
N TYR A 43 1.19 8.88 4.85
CA TYR A 43 1.44 7.45 4.98
C TYR A 43 1.34 7.00 6.44
N ARG A 44 0.71 5.85 6.66
CA ARG A 44 0.63 5.19 7.96
C ARG A 44 1.00 3.73 7.81
N LEU A 45 1.69 3.18 8.80
CA LEU A 45 2.11 1.79 8.84
C LEU A 45 1.33 1.05 9.93
N ALA A 46 0.55 0.04 9.54
CA ALA A 46 -0.08 -0.90 10.45
C ALA A 46 0.72 -2.20 10.51
N CYS A 47 0.81 -2.80 11.67
CA CYS A 47 1.43 -4.11 11.87
C CYS A 47 0.52 -5.07 12.61
N MET A 48 0.61 -6.34 12.22
CA MET A 48 -0.01 -7.45 12.94
C MET A 48 1.07 -8.20 13.70
N ARG A 49 0.88 -8.33 15.03
CA ARG A 49 1.76 -9.11 15.90
C ARG A 49 1.09 -10.38 16.38
N VAL A 50 1.85 -11.45 16.38
CA VAL A 50 1.50 -12.72 17.05
C VAL A 50 2.60 -12.99 18.06
N THR A 51 2.24 -13.07 19.34
CA THR A 51 3.20 -12.92 20.45
C THR A 51 4.02 -11.63 20.26
N ASP A 52 5.32 -11.69 20.21
CA ASP A 52 6.21 -10.54 20.09
C ASP A 52 6.69 -10.27 18.65
N SER A 53 6.29 -11.13 17.69
CA SER A 53 6.76 -11.04 16.31
C SER A 53 5.76 -10.34 15.41
N VAL A 54 6.25 -9.44 14.54
CA VAL A 54 5.47 -8.88 13.43
C VAL A 54 5.36 -9.95 12.34
N VAL A 55 4.12 -10.29 11.96
CA VAL A 55 3.84 -11.34 10.98
C VAL A 55 3.27 -10.81 9.66
N ALA A 56 2.66 -9.64 9.69
CA ALA A 56 2.15 -8.95 8.51
C ALA A 56 2.19 -7.43 8.73
N VAL A 57 2.34 -6.67 7.62
CA VAL A 57 2.33 -5.21 7.64
C VAL A 57 1.50 -4.67 6.49
N ALA A 58 0.92 -3.48 6.70
CA ALA A 58 0.26 -2.70 5.67
C ALA A 58 0.64 -1.22 5.77
N GLY A 59 1.10 -0.66 4.65
CA GLY A 59 1.26 0.77 4.48
C GLY A 59 0.07 1.33 3.72
N PHE A 60 -0.50 2.45 4.17
CA PHE A 60 -1.69 3.02 3.56
C PHE A 60 -1.78 4.53 3.76
N ARG A 61 -2.66 5.16 2.98
CA ARG A 61 -3.00 6.59 3.07
C ARG A 61 -4.51 6.77 3.02
N VAL A 62 -4.99 7.82 3.68
CA VAL A 62 -6.34 8.33 3.49
C VAL A 62 -6.25 9.58 2.62
N GLY A 63 -7.05 9.62 1.58
CA GLY A 63 -7.10 10.73 0.63
C GLY A 63 -8.51 11.03 0.17
N GLU A 64 -8.61 12.03 -0.69
CA GLU A 64 -9.86 12.42 -1.34
C GLU A 64 -9.58 12.81 -2.79
N ASN A 65 -10.44 12.37 -3.71
CA ASN A 65 -10.42 12.80 -5.10
C ASN A 65 -11.84 12.90 -5.66
N LEU A 66 -11.97 13.48 -6.86
CA LEU A 66 -13.29 13.72 -7.47
C LEU A 66 -13.97 12.42 -7.93
N ALA A 67 -13.22 11.37 -8.25
CA ALA A 67 -13.77 10.13 -8.76
C ALA A 67 -14.32 9.22 -7.65
N TRP A 68 -13.65 9.16 -6.49
CA TRP A 68 -13.93 8.21 -5.42
C TRP A 68 -14.43 8.86 -4.14
N GLY A 69 -14.37 10.19 -4.03
CA GLY A 69 -14.57 10.89 -2.78
C GLY A 69 -13.45 10.59 -1.79
N ARG A 70 -13.78 10.39 -0.52
CA ARG A 70 -12.81 10.02 0.51
C ARG A 70 -12.53 8.52 0.46
N PHE A 71 -11.27 8.14 0.38
CA PHE A 71 -10.83 6.75 0.20
C PHE A 71 -9.60 6.42 1.05
N LEU A 72 -9.41 5.14 1.32
CA LEU A 72 -8.16 4.59 1.82
C LEU A 72 -7.43 3.88 0.69
N TYR A 73 -6.16 4.23 0.46
CA TYR A 73 -5.31 3.57 -0.51
C TYR A 73 -4.22 2.77 0.18
N VAL A 74 -4.11 1.49 -0.17
CA VAL A 74 -3.10 0.58 0.38
C VAL A 74 -1.89 0.58 -0.54
N ASP A 75 -0.79 1.20 -0.07
CA ASP A 75 0.50 1.23 -0.78
C ASP A 75 1.23 -0.13 -0.67
N ASP A 76 1.16 -0.75 0.51
CA ASP A 76 1.87 -1.98 0.84
C ASP A 76 0.96 -2.93 1.61
N LEU A 77 0.96 -4.22 1.24
CA LEU A 77 0.31 -5.27 2.01
C LEU A 77 1.12 -6.56 1.87
N VAL A 78 1.68 -7.03 2.95
CA VAL A 78 2.55 -8.21 2.93
C VAL A 78 2.45 -9.02 4.22
N THR A 79 2.42 -10.34 4.07
CA THR A 79 2.59 -11.31 5.15
C THR A 79 3.94 -11.98 5.01
N HIS A 80 4.68 -12.09 6.10
CA HIS A 80 5.97 -12.77 6.14
C HIS A 80 5.83 -14.20 5.58
N PRO A 81 6.74 -14.69 4.72
CA PRO A 81 6.62 -15.99 4.05
C PRO A 81 6.34 -17.16 5.00
N ALA A 82 7.03 -17.22 6.14
CA ALA A 82 6.83 -18.26 7.15
C ALA A 82 5.45 -18.24 7.83
N HIS A 83 4.65 -17.21 7.60
CA HIS A 83 3.36 -17.00 8.23
C HIS A 83 2.19 -16.94 7.23
N ARG A 84 2.44 -17.21 5.94
CA ARG A 84 1.41 -17.28 4.91
C ARG A 84 0.43 -18.41 5.16
N SER A 85 -0.73 -18.35 4.48
CA SER A 85 -1.81 -19.35 4.56
C SER A 85 -2.43 -19.54 5.95
N LYS A 86 -2.21 -18.58 6.87
CA LYS A 86 -2.79 -18.57 8.23
C LYS A 86 -3.88 -17.51 8.40
N GLY A 87 -4.34 -16.87 7.31
CA GLY A 87 -5.38 -15.85 7.34
C GLY A 87 -4.91 -14.45 7.76
N TYR A 88 -3.62 -14.24 8.02
CA TYR A 88 -3.13 -12.95 8.53
C TYR A 88 -3.30 -11.79 7.54
N GLY A 89 -3.10 -12.05 6.24
CA GLY A 89 -3.36 -11.06 5.20
C GLY A 89 -4.84 -10.64 5.14
N ALA A 90 -5.76 -11.60 5.26
CA ALA A 90 -7.21 -11.33 5.31
C ALA A 90 -7.59 -10.54 6.57
N GLY A 91 -7.04 -10.91 7.72
CA GLY A 91 -7.26 -10.19 8.99
C GLY A 91 -6.77 -8.74 8.92
N LEU A 92 -5.60 -8.51 8.30
CA LEU A 92 -5.07 -7.15 8.14
C LEU A 92 -5.89 -6.33 7.14
N LEU A 93 -6.35 -6.95 6.04
CA LEU A 93 -7.23 -6.29 5.07
C LEU A 93 -8.60 -5.94 5.68
N LEU A 94 -9.15 -6.81 6.51
CA LEU A 94 -10.40 -6.54 7.25
C LEU A 94 -10.20 -5.34 8.20
N TRP A 95 -9.11 -5.30 8.95
CA TRP A 95 -8.77 -4.18 9.83
C TRP A 95 -8.65 -2.86 9.05
N LEU A 96 -8.05 -2.88 7.85
CA LEU A 96 -7.96 -1.72 6.97
C LEU A 96 -9.35 -1.23 6.51
N LYS A 97 -10.26 -2.15 6.18
CA LYS A 97 -11.65 -1.81 5.82
C LYS A 97 -12.39 -1.14 7.00
N GLU A 98 -12.23 -1.68 8.20
CA GLU A 98 -12.80 -1.08 9.42
C GLU A 98 -12.18 0.29 9.73
N HIS A 99 -10.86 0.42 9.55
CA HIS A 99 -10.15 1.68 9.73
C HIS A 99 -10.63 2.73 8.72
N ALA A 100 -10.77 2.35 7.44
CA ALA A 100 -11.32 3.21 6.39
C ALA A 100 -12.72 3.72 6.74
N ALA A 101 -13.60 2.83 7.20
CA ALA A 101 -14.95 3.22 7.63
C ALA A 101 -14.94 4.23 8.79
N LYS A 102 -14.06 4.03 9.78
CA LYS A 102 -13.88 4.98 10.92
C LYS A 102 -13.36 6.34 10.46
N GLU A 103 -12.52 6.37 9.43
CA GLU A 103 -11.99 7.60 8.82
C GLU A 103 -12.98 8.25 7.84
N GLY A 104 -14.19 7.71 7.68
CA GLY A 104 -15.22 8.23 6.78
C GLY A 104 -14.94 7.96 5.30
N CYS A 105 -14.12 6.96 4.99
CA CYS A 105 -13.85 6.57 3.61
C CYS A 105 -15.01 5.73 3.06
N SER A 106 -15.42 6.01 1.83
CA SER A 106 -16.43 5.23 1.10
C SER A 106 -15.83 4.08 0.29
N GLN A 107 -14.52 4.10 0.03
CA GLN A 107 -13.83 3.11 -0.78
C GLN A 107 -12.44 2.77 -0.20
N LEU A 108 -11.98 1.54 -0.47
CA LEU A 108 -10.62 1.08 -0.26
C LEU A 108 -10.04 0.63 -1.59
N HIS A 109 -8.87 1.13 -1.94
CA HIS A 109 -8.17 0.86 -3.19
C HIS A 109 -6.78 0.29 -2.95
N LEU A 110 -6.30 -0.50 -3.90
CA LEU A 110 -4.91 -0.94 -4.03
C LEU A 110 -4.60 -1.29 -5.48
N ASP A 111 -3.32 -1.29 -5.83
CA ASP A 111 -2.82 -1.85 -7.08
C ASP A 111 -2.09 -3.16 -6.83
N SER A 112 -2.22 -4.09 -7.76
CA SER A 112 -1.49 -5.35 -7.77
C SER A 112 -0.94 -5.62 -9.16
N GLY A 113 0.36 -5.89 -9.27
CA GLY A 113 1.00 -6.18 -10.55
C GLY A 113 0.30 -7.32 -11.30
N VAL A 114 0.16 -7.17 -12.61
CA VAL A 114 -0.57 -8.11 -13.48
C VAL A 114 -0.06 -9.56 -13.42
N GLN A 115 1.22 -9.75 -13.04
CA GLN A 115 1.87 -11.05 -12.86
C GLN A 115 1.50 -11.75 -11.55
N ARG A 116 0.95 -11.01 -10.55
CA ARG A 116 0.68 -11.53 -9.19
C ARG A 116 -0.68 -12.23 -9.09
N LYS A 117 -0.86 -13.30 -9.86
CA LYS A 117 -2.14 -14.01 -9.98
C LYS A 117 -2.72 -14.56 -8.66
N GLU A 118 -1.85 -14.98 -7.74
CA GLU A 118 -2.29 -15.43 -6.41
C GLU A 118 -2.82 -14.28 -5.55
N ALA A 119 -2.18 -13.11 -5.64
CA ALA A 119 -2.67 -11.90 -4.97
C ALA A 119 -4.02 -11.46 -5.54
N HIS A 120 -4.24 -11.54 -6.87
CA HIS A 120 -5.53 -11.24 -7.49
C HIS A 120 -6.63 -12.15 -6.94
N ARG A 121 -6.41 -13.49 -6.92
CA ARG A 121 -7.36 -14.44 -6.34
C ARG A 121 -7.63 -14.19 -4.85
N PHE A 122 -6.60 -13.75 -4.11
CA PHE A 122 -6.77 -13.34 -2.71
C PHE A 122 -7.71 -12.13 -2.60
N TYR A 123 -7.46 -11.04 -3.33
CA TYR A 123 -8.29 -9.83 -3.24
C TYR A 123 -9.73 -10.09 -3.68
N GLU A 124 -9.97 -10.84 -4.76
CA GLU A 124 -11.30 -11.23 -5.21
C GLU A 124 -12.05 -12.04 -4.15
N ARG A 125 -11.39 -13.02 -3.52
CA ARG A 125 -11.96 -13.80 -2.42
C ARG A 125 -12.31 -12.93 -1.21
N GLU A 126 -11.53 -11.90 -0.94
CA GLU A 126 -11.81 -10.93 0.13
C GLU A 126 -12.84 -9.84 -0.26
N GLY A 127 -13.50 -10.01 -1.42
CA GLY A 127 -14.61 -9.17 -1.86
C GLY A 127 -14.19 -7.89 -2.59
N MET A 128 -12.96 -7.81 -3.08
CA MET A 128 -12.51 -6.70 -3.92
C MET A 128 -12.75 -7.02 -5.41
N ALA A 129 -13.13 -6.01 -6.18
CA ALA A 129 -13.29 -6.11 -7.63
C ALA A 129 -12.09 -5.49 -8.35
N MET A 130 -11.63 -6.10 -9.43
CA MET A 130 -10.67 -5.48 -10.34
C MET A 130 -11.44 -4.50 -11.25
N ALA A 131 -11.24 -3.20 -11.02
CA ALA A 131 -12.07 -2.15 -11.63
C ALA A 131 -11.33 -1.30 -12.67
N SER A 132 -9.99 -1.32 -12.70
CA SER A 132 -9.21 -0.46 -13.59
C SER A 132 -7.85 -1.06 -13.96
N PHE A 133 -7.22 -0.48 -14.98
CA PHE A 133 -5.82 -0.76 -15.32
C PHE A 133 -4.94 0.40 -14.83
N HIS A 134 -3.77 0.08 -14.31
CA HIS A 134 -2.77 1.05 -13.89
C HIS A 134 -1.77 1.30 -15.03
N PHE A 135 -1.57 2.57 -15.38
CA PHE A 135 -0.59 3.00 -16.36
C PHE A 135 0.48 3.85 -15.67
N PHE A 136 1.74 3.63 -16.00
CA PHE A 136 2.84 4.44 -15.47
C PHE A 136 3.89 4.69 -16.53
N GLU A 137 4.64 5.79 -16.37
CA GLU A 137 5.82 6.13 -17.15
C GLU A 137 6.90 6.68 -16.22
N ASN A 138 8.15 6.31 -16.48
CA ASN A 138 9.28 6.90 -15.76
C ASN A 138 9.55 8.30 -16.31
N ILE A 139 9.53 9.30 -15.43
CA ILE A 139 9.84 10.68 -15.78
C ILE A 139 11.27 11.00 -15.33
N GLU A 140 12.07 11.56 -16.25
CA GLU A 140 13.37 12.13 -15.92
C GLU A 140 13.19 13.60 -15.51
N PRO A 141 13.36 13.97 -14.25
CA PRO A 141 13.04 15.32 -13.76
C PRO A 141 13.86 16.46 -14.42
N SER A 142 15.02 16.12 -15.03
CA SER A 142 15.91 17.09 -15.67
C SER A 142 15.56 17.42 -17.12
N LYS A 143 14.62 16.69 -17.74
CA LYS A 143 14.19 16.93 -19.13
C LYS A 143 12.90 17.73 -19.15
N ALA A 144 12.96 18.92 -19.76
CA ALA A 144 11.74 19.65 -20.12
C ALA A 144 11.00 18.88 -21.20
N LEU A 145 9.79 18.44 -20.89
CA LEU A 145 8.91 17.83 -21.90
C LEU A 145 8.32 18.93 -22.76
N GLN A 146 8.55 18.88 -24.07
CA GLN A 146 7.91 19.77 -25.04
C GLN A 146 6.63 19.10 -25.56
N TRP A 147 5.52 19.79 -25.44
CA TRP A 147 4.27 19.35 -26.04
C TRP A 147 4.11 20.02 -27.41
N ASP A 148 4.22 19.24 -28.48
CA ASP A 148 3.91 19.68 -29.84
C ASP A 148 2.43 19.44 -30.10
N ALA A 149 1.67 20.52 -30.22
CA ALA A 149 0.26 20.43 -30.57
C ALA A 149 0.09 19.72 -31.93
N PRO A 150 -0.86 18.76 -32.06
CA PRO A 150 -1.18 18.18 -33.34
C PRO A 150 -1.51 19.30 -34.33
N GLN A 151 -0.83 19.31 -35.49
CA GLN A 151 -1.21 20.24 -36.53
C GLN A 151 -2.66 19.94 -36.94
N ALA A 152 -3.54 20.96 -36.82
CA ALA A 152 -4.89 20.81 -37.31
C ALA A 152 -4.86 20.36 -38.76
N ALA A 153 -5.54 19.25 -39.07
CA ALA A 153 -5.71 18.82 -40.45
C ALA A 153 -6.30 19.99 -41.22
N ARG A 154 -5.54 20.49 -42.20
CA ARG A 154 -6.07 21.54 -43.09
C ARG A 154 -7.23 20.91 -43.86
N PRO A 155 -8.33 21.65 -44.05
CA PRO A 155 -9.47 21.18 -44.81
C PRO A 155 -9.15 20.89 -46.26
#